data_e8b2d29a0309a9bd5478e454b931b843
#
_entry.id   e8b2d29a0309a9bd5478e454b931b843
#
_cell.length_a   1.000
_cell.length_b   1.000
_cell.length_c   1.000
_cell.angle_alpha   90.00
_cell.angle_beta   90.00
_cell.angle_gamma   90.00
#
_symmetry.space_group_name_H-M   'P 1'
#
loop_
_entity.id
_entity.type
_entity.pdbx_description
1 polymer ?
#
loop_
_entity_poly.entity_id
_entity_poly.type
_entity_poly.pdbx_seq_one_letter_code
_entity_poly.pdbx_strand_id
1 'polypeptide(L)'
;DSSTSRGLGDVYKRQIREALAAASGFDEFAALLLRHGVTVKESRGRLSYLTPDRTKPITARKLGDDFDRAAVLSVLEQNAARAAEKPAAIAEYPGSIKDRLRTKKEAKNAPNNDAVQRMVDIAAKRAEGKGRGYEKWATMHNLKQMSATLMLYQQYGFSSPDELDAAISAANAATQESLAGLKGLEATIREKKELQRNLLGYIGTKHARDGLKAQKSEKARRAYREQHESDFIIADTAARYFREHGITKLPASKALQREIEQLTVQKNAGYNDYREKRQRAQELQTVRRNIDQILRGAPSQQKKREQER
;
A
#
# COMPACT_ATOMS: atom_id res chain seq x y z
N ASP A 1 -41.84 16.75 9.44
CA ASP A 1 -40.91 15.82 8.75
C ASP A 1 -40.14 16.43 7.58
N SER A 2 -40.13 17.78 7.45
CA SER A 2 -39.42 18.48 6.36
C SER A 2 -37.94 18.85 6.66
N SER A 3 -37.49 18.75 7.89
CA SER A 3 -36.14 19.13 8.30
C SER A 3 -35.08 18.03 8.10
N THR A 4 -35.45 16.78 8.25
CA THR A 4 -34.58 15.60 8.05
C THR A 4 -34.18 15.41 6.59
N SER A 5 -35.05 15.78 5.66
CA SER A 5 -34.81 15.64 4.21
C SER A 5 -33.79 16.67 3.66
N ARG A 6 -33.64 17.85 4.29
CA ARG A 6 -32.64 18.87 3.91
C ARG A 6 -31.24 18.50 4.37
N GLY A 7 -31.07 17.94 5.56
CA GLY A 7 -29.78 17.50 6.08
C GLY A 7 -29.15 16.36 5.30
N LEU A 8 -29.96 15.40 4.82
CA LEU A 8 -29.47 14.29 4.02
C LEU A 8 -28.93 14.74 2.64
N GLY A 9 -29.58 15.73 2.01
CA GLY A 9 -29.12 16.30 0.74
C GLY A 9 -27.74 16.96 0.85
N ASP A 10 -27.46 17.61 1.97
CA ASP A 10 -26.20 18.30 2.19
C ASP A 10 -25.04 17.34 2.48
N VAL A 11 -25.28 16.19 3.10
CA VAL A 11 -24.29 15.13 3.31
C VAL A 11 -23.81 14.57 1.96
N TYR A 12 -24.74 14.26 1.05
CA TYR A 12 -24.37 13.75 -0.28
C TYR A 12 -23.69 14.78 -1.15
N LYS A 13 -24.09 16.05 -1.08
CA LYS A 13 -23.37 17.14 -1.77
C LYS A 13 -21.93 17.26 -1.30
N ARG A 14 -21.68 17.10 -0.01
CA ARG A 14 -20.32 17.12 0.56
C ARG A 14 -19.50 15.93 0.07
N GLN A 15 -20.05 14.72 0.09
CA GLN A 15 -19.38 13.52 -0.42
C GLN A 15 -19.05 13.62 -1.91
N ILE A 16 -19.96 14.19 -2.73
CA ILE A 16 -19.72 14.40 -4.15
C ILE A 16 -18.59 15.41 -4.36
N ARG A 17 -18.55 16.52 -3.57
CA ARG A 17 -17.45 17.50 -3.65
C ARG A 17 -16.12 16.92 -3.20
N GLU A 18 -16.09 16.12 -2.14
CA GLU A 18 -14.88 15.43 -1.66
C GLU A 18 -14.34 14.46 -2.72
N ALA A 19 -15.20 13.64 -3.33
CA ALA A 19 -14.81 12.75 -4.42
C ALA A 19 -14.33 13.52 -5.65
N LEU A 20 -14.98 14.63 -5.99
CA LEU A 20 -14.61 15.48 -7.12
C LEU A 20 -13.26 16.18 -6.91
N ALA A 21 -12.97 16.62 -5.69
CA ALA A 21 -11.70 17.26 -5.34
C ALA A 21 -10.51 16.27 -5.38
N ALA A 22 -10.77 14.99 -5.16
CA ALA A 22 -9.75 13.94 -5.10
C ALA A 22 -9.49 13.25 -6.46
N ALA A 23 -10.43 13.31 -7.39
CA ALA A 23 -10.37 12.63 -8.68
C ALA A 23 -9.69 13.49 -9.76
N SER A 24 -8.94 12.84 -10.64
CA SER A 24 -8.34 13.43 -11.85
C SER A 24 -9.03 12.99 -13.15
N GLY A 25 -10.01 12.07 -13.06
CA GLY A 25 -10.78 11.57 -14.20
C GLY A 25 -12.16 11.07 -13.77
N PHE A 26 -13.06 10.91 -14.77
CA PHE A 26 -14.46 10.52 -14.50
C PHE A 26 -14.60 9.13 -13.89
N ASP A 27 -13.80 8.16 -14.33
CA ASP A 27 -13.80 6.78 -13.79
C ASP A 27 -13.34 6.75 -12.34
N GLU A 28 -12.32 7.54 -12.00
CA GLU A 28 -11.83 7.69 -10.63
C GLU A 28 -12.87 8.38 -9.74
N PHE A 29 -13.52 9.41 -10.24
CA PHE A 29 -14.62 10.06 -9.56
C PHE A 29 -15.79 9.11 -9.28
N ALA A 30 -16.19 8.32 -10.26
CA ALA A 30 -17.24 7.32 -10.11
C ALA A 30 -16.84 6.23 -9.07
N ALA A 31 -15.59 5.78 -9.08
CA ALA A 31 -15.08 4.80 -8.12
C ALA A 31 -15.02 5.37 -6.69
N LEU A 32 -14.64 6.62 -6.50
CA LEU A 32 -14.64 7.28 -5.20
C LEU A 32 -16.06 7.47 -4.65
N LEU A 33 -17.01 7.87 -5.50
CA LEU A 33 -18.42 7.97 -5.12
C LEU A 33 -19.01 6.62 -4.71
N LEU A 34 -18.67 5.55 -5.42
CA LEU A 34 -19.13 4.21 -5.10
C LEU A 34 -18.68 3.74 -3.71
N ARG A 35 -17.50 4.17 -3.24
CA ARG A 35 -17.03 3.91 -1.86
C ARG A 35 -17.91 4.54 -0.79
N HIS A 36 -18.58 5.64 -1.13
CA HIS A 36 -19.57 6.30 -0.27
C HIS A 36 -21.00 5.78 -0.51
N GLY A 37 -21.16 4.69 -1.30
CA GLY A 37 -22.43 4.12 -1.64
C GLY A 37 -23.24 4.92 -2.67
N VAL A 38 -22.64 5.95 -3.29
CA VAL A 38 -23.29 6.79 -4.29
C VAL A 38 -22.87 6.32 -5.69
N THR A 39 -23.84 5.99 -6.54
CA THR A 39 -23.58 5.62 -7.93
C THR A 39 -23.89 6.79 -8.84
N VAL A 40 -22.92 7.23 -9.64
CA VAL A 40 -23.12 8.24 -10.70
C VAL A 40 -23.43 7.55 -12.02
N LYS A 41 -24.44 8.05 -12.75
CA LYS A 41 -24.79 7.59 -14.09
C LYS A 41 -24.91 8.77 -15.05
N GLU A 42 -24.32 8.63 -16.22
CA GLU A 42 -24.51 9.56 -17.33
C GLU A 42 -25.58 9.01 -18.27
N SER A 43 -26.54 9.85 -18.61
CA SER A 43 -27.58 9.55 -19.62
C SER A 43 -27.94 10.81 -20.40
N ARG A 44 -27.87 10.72 -21.72
CA ARG A 44 -28.17 11.84 -22.65
C ARG A 44 -27.44 13.14 -22.29
N GLY A 45 -26.14 13.03 -21.94
CA GLY A 45 -25.29 14.18 -21.58
C GLY A 45 -25.62 14.81 -20.21
N ARG A 46 -26.38 14.13 -19.35
CA ARG A 46 -26.72 14.59 -17.98
C ARG A 46 -26.29 13.58 -16.94
N LEU A 47 -25.82 14.09 -15.79
CA LEU A 47 -25.47 13.26 -14.66
C LEU A 47 -26.66 13.05 -13.72
N SER A 48 -26.72 11.87 -13.15
CA SER A 48 -27.65 11.51 -12.08
C SER A 48 -26.94 10.68 -11.03
N TYR A 49 -27.32 10.87 -9.77
CA TYR A 49 -26.68 10.29 -8.59
C TYR A 49 -27.68 9.42 -7.85
N LEU A 50 -27.39 8.14 -7.71
CA LEU A 50 -28.18 7.20 -6.92
C LEU A 50 -27.52 7.02 -5.56
N THR A 51 -28.24 7.38 -4.50
CA THR A 51 -27.79 7.24 -3.12
C THR A 51 -28.40 5.99 -2.47
N PRO A 52 -27.79 5.42 -1.42
CA PRO A 52 -28.27 4.20 -0.76
C PRO A 52 -29.72 4.29 -0.25
N ASP A 53 -30.13 5.50 0.16
CA ASP A 53 -31.43 5.74 0.77
C ASP A 53 -32.57 5.97 -0.26
N ARG A 54 -32.25 5.87 -1.55
CA ARG A 54 -33.23 6.17 -2.61
C ARG A 54 -33.28 5.09 -3.67
N THR A 55 -34.48 4.80 -4.11
CA THR A 55 -34.73 3.91 -5.25
C THR A 55 -34.67 4.62 -6.61
N LYS A 56 -34.78 5.96 -6.62
CA LYS A 56 -34.73 6.77 -7.85
C LYS A 56 -33.55 7.72 -7.81
N PRO A 57 -32.72 7.82 -8.88
CA PRO A 57 -31.59 8.71 -8.93
C PRO A 57 -32.00 10.18 -8.85
N ILE A 58 -31.15 10.98 -8.20
CA ILE A 58 -31.28 12.43 -8.12
C ILE A 58 -30.58 13.02 -9.35
N THR A 59 -31.26 13.84 -10.13
CA THR A 59 -30.65 14.54 -11.25
C THR A 59 -29.70 15.64 -10.75
N ALA A 60 -28.57 15.86 -11.44
CA ALA A 60 -27.61 16.90 -11.11
C ALA A 60 -28.26 18.27 -10.91
N ARG A 61 -29.23 18.64 -11.74
CA ARG A 61 -29.99 19.90 -11.63
C ARG A 61 -30.71 20.09 -10.27
N LYS A 62 -31.09 19.00 -9.59
CA LYS A 62 -31.71 19.09 -8.26
C LYS A 62 -30.68 19.24 -7.13
N LEU A 63 -29.43 18.89 -7.38
CA LEU A 63 -28.33 19.03 -6.44
C LEU A 63 -27.67 20.42 -6.52
N GLY A 64 -27.73 21.06 -7.69
CA GLY A 64 -27.15 22.35 -7.98
C GLY A 64 -26.25 22.32 -9.22
N ASP A 65 -25.92 23.48 -9.75
CA ASP A 65 -25.19 23.63 -11.00
C ASP A 65 -23.74 23.11 -10.91
N ASP A 66 -23.15 23.10 -9.71
CA ASP A 66 -21.82 22.54 -9.43
C ASP A 66 -21.72 21.02 -9.72
N PHE A 67 -22.84 20.32 -9.77
CA PHE A 67 -22.90 18.87 -9.95
C PHE A 67 -23.32 18.45 -11.34
N ASP A 68 -23.50 19.44 -12.25
CA ASP A 68 -23.79 19.17 -13.65
C ASP A 68 -22.58 18.61 -14.38
N ARG A 69 -22.83 17.96 -15.52
CA ARG A 69 -21.77 17.31 -16.30
C ARG A 69 -20.64 18.27 -16.69
N ALA A 70 -20.99 19.47 -17.13
CA ALA A 70 -20.01 20.47 -17.57
C ALA A 70 -19.12 20.93 -16.38
N ALA A 71 -19.72 21.21 -15.23
CA ALA A 71 -18.98 21.62 -14.03
C ALA A 71 -18.08 20.50 -13.50
N VAL A 72 -18.59 19.27 -13.45
CA VAL A 72 -17.83 18.09 -13.01
C VAL A 72 -16.63 17.83 -13.91
N LEU A 73 -16.81 17.82 -15.23
CA LEU A 73 -15.72 17.61 -16.18
C LEU A 73 -14.67 18.73 -16.12
N SER A 74 -15.09 20.00 -16.01
CA SER A 74 -14.16 21.13 -15.86
C SER A 74 -13.27 21.01 -14.62
N VAL A 75 -13.83 20.59 -13.49
CA VAL A 75 -13.04 20.38 -12.26
C VAL A 75 -12.08 19.18 -12.41
N LEU A 76 -12.52 18.09 -13.04
CA LEU A 76 -11.67 16.93 -13.29
C LEU A 76 -10.51 17.27 -14.25
N GLU A 77 -10.75 18.06 -15.31
CA GLU A 77 -9.71 18.55 -16.21
C GLU A 77 -8.70 19.46 -15.49
N GLN A 78 -9.18 20.36 -14.62
CA GLN A 78 -8.29 21.18 -13.79
C GLN A 78 -7.45 20.33 -12.81
N ASN A 79 -8.03 19.30 -12.23
CA ASN A 79 -7.31 18.39 -11.36
C ASN A 79 -6.28 17.57 -12.14
N ALA A 80 -6.62 17.10 -13.34
CA ALA A 80 -5.70 16.39 -14.24
C ALA A 80 -4.54 17.29 -14.66
N ALA A 81 -4.80 18.55 -15.01
CA ALA A 81 -3.76 19.54 -15.33
C ALA A 81 -2.84 19.81 -14.13
N ARG A 82 -3.41 20.00 -12.93
CA ARG A 82 -2.63 20.16 -11.69
C ARG A 82 -1.82 18.92 -11.34
N ALA A 83 -2.32 17.72 -11.65
CA ALA A 83 -1.59 16.47 -11.47
C ALA A 83 -0.44 16.34 -12.48
N ALA A 84 -0.59 16.85 -13.68
CA ALA A 84 0.44 16.89 -14.72
C ALA A 84 1.53 17.94 -14.45
N GLU A 85 1.17 19.10 -13.85
CA GLU A 85 2.12 20.15 -13.44
C GLU A 85 2.90 19.82 -12.17
N LYS A 86 2.39 18.96 -11.30
CA LYS A 86 3.19 18.42 -10.21
C LYS A 86 4.18 17.44 -10.82
N PRO A 87 5.53 17.65 -10.66
CA PRO A 87 6.49 16.59 -10.91
C PRO A 87 5.98 15.39 -10.14
N ALA A 88 5.85 14.24 -10.79
CA ALA A 88 5.20 13.05 -10.27
C ALA A 88 5.54 12.89 -8.81
N ALA A 89 4.66 13.33 -7.94
CA ALA A 89 4.83 13.18 -6.50
C ALA A 89 4.93 11.68 -6.33
N ILE A 90 6.13 11.23 -5.99
CA ILE A 90 6.43 9.82 -5.74
C ILE A 90 5.33 9.39 -4.79
N ALA A 91 4.42 8.56 -5.31
CA ALA A 91 3.27 8.12 -4.56
C ALA A 91 3.81 7.51 -3.26
N GLU A 92 3.72 8.26 -2.18
CA GLU A 92 4.04 7.73 -0.85
C GLU A 92 3.06 6.59 -0.65
N TYR A 93 3.61 5.39 -0.70
CA TYR A 93 2.83 4.23 -0.36
C TYR A 93 2.38 4.38 1.10
N PRO A 94 1.09 4.50 1.39
CA PRO A 94 0.62 4.62 2.76
C PRO A 94 0.92 3.34 3.53
N GLY A 95 1.45 3.48 4.72
CA GLY A 95 1.69 2.37 5.63
C GLY A 95 3.13 1.88 5.72
N SER A 96 3.42 1.16 6.78
CA SER A 96 4.70 0.51 7.01
C SER A 96 4.87 -0.71 6.10
N ILE A 97 6.10 -1.27 5.99
CA ILE A 97 6.36 -2.53 5.28
C ILE A 97 5.42 -3.64 5.80
N LYS A 98 5.14 -3.68 7.11
CA LYS A 98 4.23 -4.65 7.74
C LYS A 98 2.80 -4.52 7.19
N ASP A 99 2.29 -3.31 7.05
CA ASP A 99 0.92 -3.06 6.56
C ASP A 99 0.79 -3.41 5.08
N ARG A 100 1.82 -3.15 4.27
CA ARG A 100 1.88 -3.56 2.86
C ARG A 100 1.94 -5.07 2.68
N LEU A 101 2.63 -5.76 3.57
CA LEU A 101 2.69 -7.22 3.55
C LEU A 101 1.35 -7.84 3.95
N ARG A 102 0.56 -7.15 4.78
CA ARG A 102 -0.76 -7.59 5.24
C ARG A 102 -1.84 -7.37 4.18
N THR A 103 -1.92 -6.17 3.58
CA THR A 103 -2.92 -5.85 2.54
C THR A 103 -2.75 -6.69 1.28
N LYS A 104 -1.51 -7.12 0.94
CA LYS A 104 -1.26 -8.05 -0.16
C LYS A 104 -1.60 -9.51 0.14
N LYS A 105 -1.74 -9.90 1.40
CA LYS A 105 -2.24 -11.24 1.74
C LYS A 105 -3.69 -11.40 1.28
N GLU A 106 -4.45 -10.31 1.24
CA GLU A 106 -5.84 -10.26 0.79
C GLU A 106 -5.99 -10.16 -0.73
N ALA A 107 -5.07 -9.48 -1.43
CA ALA A 107 -5.04 -9.40 -2.90
C ALA A 107 -4.50 -10.69 -3.59
N LYS A 108 -4.04 -11.68 -2.82
CA LYS A 108 -3.46 -12.93 -3.31
C LYS A 108 -4.46 -13.97 -3.79
N ASN A 109 -5.75 -13.67 -3.79
CA ASN A 109 -6.79 -14.58 -4.29
C ASN A 109 -7.11 -14.44 -5.78
N ALA A 110 -6.40 -13.60 -6.53
CA ALA A 110 -6.41 -13.66 -7.98
C ALA A 110 -5.41 -14.74 -8.43
N PRO A 111 -5.83 -15.84 -9.04
CA PRO A 111 -4.91 -16.89 -9.48
C PRO A 111 -4.04 -16.32 -10.61
N ASN A 112 -2.74 -16.14 -10.33
CA ASN A 112 -1.76 -16.04 -11.39
C ASN A 112 -1.71 -17.45 -12.02
N ASN A 113 -2.35 -17.64 -13.18
CA ASN A 113 -2.62 -18.95 -13.76
C ASN A 113 -1.34 -19.71 -14.18
N ASP A 114 -0.18 -19.05 -14.17
CA ASP A 114 1.11 -19.62 -14.60
C ASP A 114 2.06 -19.95 -13.43
N ALA A 115 1.77 -19.51 -12.21
CA ALA A 115 2.62 -19.82 -11.07
C ALA A 115 2.36 -21.24 -10.55
N VAL A 116 3.43 -22.00 -10.26
CA VAL A 116 3.32 -23.32 -9.62
C VAL A 116 2.61 -23.19 -8.28
N GLN A 117 1.51 -23.93 -8.14
CA GLN A 117 0.71 -23.98 -6.93
C GLN A 117 0.98 -25.27 -6.16
N ARG A 118 0.62 -25.28 -4.89
CA ARG A 118 0.72 -26.50 -4.07
C ARG A 118 -0.24 -27.57 -4.57
N MET A 119 0.26 -28.78 -4.63
CA MET A 119 -0.57 -29.96 -4.83
C MET A 119 -1.47 -30.18 -3.61
N VAL A 120 -2.66 -30.73 -3.87
CA VAL A 120 -3.65 -31.05 -2.85
C VAL A 120 -3.40 -32.45 -2.31
N ASP A 121 -3.39 -32.62 -0.99
CA ASP A 121 -3.45 -33.93 -0.36
C ASP A 121 -4.89 -34.46 -0.47
N ILE A 122 -5.14 -35.30 -1.46
CA ILE A 122 -6.47 -35.86 -1.76
C ILE A 122 -6.95 -36.77 -0.64
N ALA A 123 -6.03 -37.55 -0.03
CA ALA A 123 -6.38 -38.47 1.05
C ALA A 123 -6.85 -37.72 2.31
N ALA A 124 -6.11 -36.66 2.69
CA ALA A 124 -6.50 -35.81 3.80
C ALA A 124 -7.84 -35.10 3.53
N LYS A 125 -8.04 -34.61 2.32
CA LYS A 125 -9.31 -33.92 1.93
C LYS A 125 -10.50 -34.87 1.88
N ARG A 126 -10.28 -36.12 1.52
CA ARG A 126 -11.31 -37.17 1.59
C ARG A 126 -11.70 -37.49 3.06
N ALA A 127 -10.72 -37.57 3.94
CA ALA A 127 -10.97 -37.76 5.38
C ALA A 127 -11.76 -36.57 5.98
N GLU A 128 -11.59 -35.36 5.45
CA GLU A 128 -12.39 -34.17 5.79
C GLU A 128 -13.82 -34.20 5.20
N GLY A 129 -14.23 -35.27 4.50
CA GLY A 129 -15.57 -35.41 3.95
C GLY A 129 -15.77 -34.77 2.56
N LYS A 130 -14.72 -34.41 1.83
CA LYS A 130 -14.85 -33.90 0.45
C LYS A 130 -15.30 -35.01 -0.49
N GLY A 131 -16.33 -34.70 -1.29
CA GLY A 131 -16.96 -35.68 -2.19
C GLY A 131 -16.18 -35.94 -3.48
N ARG A 132 -16.66 -36.91 -4.28
CA ARG A 132 -16.04 -37.39 -5.54
C ARG A 132 -15.80 -36.28 -6.57
N GLY A 133 -16.63 -35.24 -6.62
CA GLY A 133 -16.42 -34.10 -7.51
C GLY A 133 -15.13 -33.33 -7.18
N TYR A 134 -14.88 -33.12 -5.89
CA TYR A 134 -13.64 -32.51 -5.42
C TYR A 134 -12.42 -33.39 -5.72
N GLU A 135 -12.51 -34.70 -5.53
CA GLU A 135 -11.42 -35.64 -5.82
C GLU A 135 -11.01 -35.57 -7.33
N LYS A 136 -11.98 -35.56 -8.23
CA LYS A 136 -11.69 -35.43 -9.67
C LYS A 136 -10.99 -34.11 -9.98
N TRP A 137 -11.49 -33.00 -9.44
CA TRP A 137 -10.88 -31.69 -9.60
C TRP A 137 -9.44 -31.67 -9.01
N ALA A 138 -9.25 -32.19 -7.80
CA ALA A 138 -7.94 -32.23 -7.14
C ALA A 138 -6.94 -33.10 -7.91
N THR A 139 -7.37 -34.21 -8.48
CA THR A 139 -6.52 -35.08 -9.34
C THR A 139 -6.05 -34.31 -10.56
N MET A 140 -6.95 -33.63 -11.28
CA MET A 140 -6.59 -32.81 -12.45
C MET A 140 -5.70 -31.63 -12.07
N HIS A 141 -5.99 -30.98 -10.96
CA HIS A 141 -5.15 -29.92 -10.41
C HIS A 141 -3.75 -30.43 -10.10
N ASN A 142 -3.63 -31.57 -9.40
CA ASN A 142 -2.33 -32.15 -9.04
C ASN A 142 -1.53 -32.56 -10.26
N LEU A 143 -2.15 -33.15 -11.29
CA LEU A 143 -1.47 -33.47 -12.56
C LEU A 143 -0.89 -32.20 -13.22
N LYS A 144 -1.66 -31.13 -13.29
CA LYS A 144 -1.19 -29.86 -13.82
C LYS A 144 -0.03 -29.30 -12.98
N GLN A 145 -0.14 -29.33 -11.67
CA GLN A 145 0.91 -28.81 -10.77
C GLN A 145 2.17 -29.70 -10.79
N MET A 146 2.03 -31.02 -10.93
CA MET A 146 3.16 -31.92 -11.08
C MET A 146 3.95 -31.62 -12.36
N SER A 147 3.27 -31.47 -13.49
CA SER A 147 3.93 -31.08 -14.74
C SER A 147 4.64 -29.74 -14.63
N ALA A 148 3.97 -28.73 -14.11
CA ALA A 148 4.57 -27.40 -13.92
C ALA A 148 5.77 -27.44 -12.95
N THR A 149 5.69 -28.24 -11.88
CA THR A 149 6.79 -28.43 -10.92
C THR A 149 8.02 -29.04 -11.57
N LEU A 150 7.84 -30.11 -12.37
CA LEU A 150 8.95 -30.79 -13.07
C LEU A 150 9.57 -29.89 -14.14
N MET A 151 8.75 -29.14 -14.90
CA MET A 151 9.26 -28.18 -15.88
C MET A 151 10.11 -27.10 -15.19
N LEU A 152 9.65 -26.55 -14.09
CA LEU A 152 10.37 -25.52 -13.35
C LEU A 152 11.65 -26.06 -12.73
N TYR A 153 11.63 -27.28 -12.18
CA TYR A 153 12.80 -27.96 -11.64
C TYR A 153 13.89 -28.15 -12.73
N GLN A 154 13.48 -28.55 -13.93
CA GLN A 154 14.38 -28.68 -15.10
C GLN A 154 14.89 -27.32 -15.57
N GLN A 155 14.02 -26.29 -15.60
CA GLN A 155 14.39 -24.94 -16.03
C GLN A 155 15.45 -24.32 -15.11
N TYR A 156 15.39 -24.58 -13.81
CA TYR A 156 16.40 -24.15 -12.85
C TYR A 156 17.68 -25.01 -12.90
N GLY A 157 17.67 -26.14 -13.63
CA GLY A 157 18.84 -27.01 -13.82
C GLY A 157 19.22 -27.80 -12.56
N PHE A 158 18.28 -28.02 -11.63
CA PHE A 158 18.57 -28.81 -10.43
C PHE A 158 18.77 -30.30 -10.78
N SER A 159 19.87 -30.86 -10.29
CA SER A 159 20.23 -32.29 -10.50
C SER A 159 19.87 -33.13 -9.26
N SER A 160 19.73 -32.50 -8.10
CA SER A 160 19.43 -33.18 -6.84
C SER A 160 18.47 -32.35 -5.95
N PRO A 161 17.75 -32.99 -5.01
CA PRO A 161 16.96 -32.30 -3.99
C PRO A 161 17.81 -31.36 -3.11
N ASP A 162 19.07 -31.72 -2.86
CA ASP A 162 19.98 -30.90 -2.03
C ASP A 162 20.32 -29.57 -2.69
N GLU A 163 20.48 -29.56 -4.02
CA GLU A 163 20.66 -28.32 -4.79
C GLU A 163 19.44 -27.40 -4.70
N LEU A 164 18.24 -27.97 -4.75
CA LEU A 164 17.02 -27.20 -4.54
C LEU A 164 16.93 -26.64 -3.11
N ASP A 165 17.29 -27.43 -2.11
CA ASP A 165 17.30 -27.00 -0.70
C ASP A 165 18.34 -25.87 -0.47
N ALA A 166 19.53 -25.97 -1.11
CA ALA A 166 20.52 -24.91 -1.12
C ALA A 166 20.00 -23.64 -1.82
N ALA A 167 19.32 -23.78 -2.96
CA ALA A 167 18.72 -22.65 -3.67
C ALA A 167 17.59 -21.97 -2.85
N ILE A 168 16.79 -22.75 -2.12
CA ILE A 168 15.77 -22.22 -1.20
C ILE A 168 16.43 -21.43 -0.07
N SER A 169 17.49 -21.97 0.53
CA SER A 169 18.23 -21.30 1.60
C SER A 169 18.82 -19.98 1.11
N ALA A 170 19.46 -19.96 -0.06
CA ALA A 170 19.98 -18.76 -0.69
C ALA A 170 18.90 -17.73 -1.00
N ALA A 171 17.75 -18.15 -1.55
CA ALA A 171 16.63 -17.26 -1.86
C ALA A 171 15.99 -16.67 -0.59
N ASN A 172 15.90 -17.45 0.50
CA ASN A 172 15.44 -16.97 1.79
C ASN A 172 16.41 -15.94 2.39
N ALA A 173 17.72 -16.21 2.35
CA ALA A 173 18.75 -15.28 2.81
C ALA A 173 18.70 -13.97 2.03
N ALA A 174 18.64 -14.01 0.70
CA ALA A 174 18.50 -12.82 -0.15
C ALA A 174 17.22 -12.02 0.14
N THR A 175 16.13 -12.71 0.47
CA THR A 175 14.86 -12.07 0.86
C THR A 175 14.99 -11.36 2.22
N GLN A 176 15.66 -11.97 3.19
CA GLN A 176 15.89 -11.40 4.51
C GLN A 176 16.82 -10.18 4.44
N GLU A 177 17.88 -10.26 3.66
CA GLU A 177 18.82 -9.15 3.42
C GLU A 177 18.11 -7.95 2.79
N SER A 178 17.32 -8.18 1.72
CA SER A 178 16.54 -7.12 1.08
C SER A 178 15.52 -6.50 2.04
N LEU A 179 14.87 -7.30 2.91
CA LEU A 179 13.95 -6.81 3.93
C LEU A 179 14.68 -5.98 5.01
N ALA A 180 15.87 -6.40 5.44
CA ALA A 180 16.68 -5.64 6.40
C ALA A 180 17.10 -4.28 5.83
N GLY A 181 17.55 -4.24 4.57
CA GLY A 181 17.86 -3.00 3.87
C GLY A 181 16.67 -2.04 3.79
N LEU A 182 15.48 -2.55 3.46
CA LEU A 182 14.25 -1.75 3.44
C LEU A 182 13.89 -1.18 4.81
N LYS A 183 14.04 -1.96 5.88
CA LYS A 183 13.80 -1.49 7.25
C LYS A 183 14.80 -0.39 7.64
N GLY A 184 16.06 -0.51 7.23
CA GLY A 184 17.08 0.53 7.42
C GLY A 184 16.70 1.83 6.72
N LEU A 185 16.29 1.76 5.45
CA LEU A 185 15.81 2.94 4.71
C LEU A 185 14.58 3.58 5.37
N GLU A 186 13.63 2.79 5.87
CA GLU A 186 12.45 3.32 6.58
C GLU A 186 12.84 4.03 7.89
N ALA A 187 13.81 3.49 8.64
CA ALA A 187 14.31 4.13 9.85
C ALA A 187 14.97 5.49 9.52
N THR A 188 15.86 5.51 8.53
CA THR A 188 16.51 6.74 8.07
C THR A 188 15.50 7.79 7.57
N ILE A 189 14.51 7.39 6.78
CA ILE A 189 13.44 8.31 6.33
C ILE A 189 12.67 8.87 7.52
N ARG A 190 12.38 8.06 8.53
CA ARG A 190 11.68 8.49 9.75
C ARG A 190 12.48 9.54 10.51
N GLU A 191 13.76 9.29 10.73
CA GLU A 191 14.68 10.23 11.40
C GLU A 191 14.77 11.56 10.63
N LYS A 192 14.94 11.49 9.30
CA LYS A 192 14.99 12.70 8.46
C LYS A 192 13.68 13.49 8.46
N LYS A 193 12.54 12.83 8.45
CA LYS A 193 11.21 13.47 8.57
C LYS A 193 11.01 14.10 9.95
N GLU A 194 11.52 13.49 11.00
CA GLU A 194 11.46 14.03 12.35
C GLU A 194 12.34 15.29 12.47
N LEU A 195 13.56 15.22 11.94
CA LEU A 195 14.44 16.39 11.82
C LEU A 195 13.76 17.52 11.03
N GLN A 196 13.14 17.19 9.89
CA GLN A 196 12.44 18.18 9.06
C GLN A 196 11.30 18.85 9.81
N ARG A 197 10.49 18.09 10.55
CA ARG A 197 9.39 18.62 11.37
C ARG A 197 9.91 19.60 12.42
N ASN A 198 10.96 19.23 13.15
CA ASN A 198 11.57 20.11 14.15
C ASN A 198 12.20 21.35 13.51
N LEU A 199 12.88 21.19 12.36
CA LEU A 199 13.48 22.29 11.63
C LEU A 199 12.43 23.30 11.15
N LEU A 200 11.33 22.83 10.56
CA LEU A 200 10.23 23.70 10.08
C LEU A 200 9.54 24.40 11.25
N GLY A 201 9.30 23.73 12.37
CA GLY A 201 8.77 24.34 13.58
C GLY A 201 9.70 25.44 14.11
N TYR A 202 11.00 25.15 14.17
CA TYR A 202 12.00 26.15 14.60
C TYR A 202 12.10 27.36 13.68
N ILE A 203 12.04 27.17 12.37
CA ILE A 203 12.03 28.25 11.38
C ILE A 203 10.73 29.06 11.48
N GLY A 204 9.59 28.40 11.58
CA GLY A 204 8.27 29.03 11.66
C GLY A 204 8.12 29.96 12.88
N THR A 205 8.77 29.61 13.98
CA THR A 205 8.74 30.42 15.22
C THR A 205 9.83 31.51 15.28
N LYS A 206 10.54 31.77 14.16
CA LYS A 206 11.58 32.79 14.12
C LYS A 206 11.08 34.17 14.53
N HIS A 207 9.91 34.57 14.06
CA HIS A 207 9.29 35.88 14.36
C HIS A 207 9.09 36.07 15.87
N ALA A 208 8.62 35.08 16.60
CA ALA A 208 8.43 35.16 18.04
C ALA A 208 9.76 35.27 18.80
N ARG A 209 10.78 34.52 18.37
CA ARG A 209 12.13 34.58 18.96
C ARG A 209 12.83 35.92 18.71
N ASP A 210 12.69 36.46 17.51
CA ASP A 210 13.27 37.77 17.18
C ASP A 210 12.48 38.88 17.84
N GLY A 211 11.16 38.79 17.93
CA GLY A 211 10.31 39.73 18.69
C GLY A 211 10.64 39.73 20.18
N LEU A 212 10.94 38.62 20.81
CA LEU A 212 11.38 38.56 22.21
C LEU A 212 12.71 39.28 22.42
N LYS A 213 13.68 39.15 21.51
CA LYS A 213 14.96 39.86 21.58
C LYS A 213 14.79 41.38 21.49
N ALA A 214 13.78 41.84 20.77
CA ALA A 214 13.48 43.27 20.61
C ALA A 214 12.87 43.90 21.86
N GLN A 215 12.36 43.12 22.84
CA GLN A 215 11.80 43.62 24.07
C GLN A 215 12.89 44.17 25.03
N LYS A 216 12.76 45.44 25.43
CA LYS A 216 13.77 46.16 26.23
C LYS A 216 13.70 45.87 27.74
N SER A 217 12.53 45.51 28.27
CA SER A 217 12.34 45.29 29.71
C SER A 217 11.95 43.84 30.03
N GLU A 218 12.31 43.36 31.20
CA GLU A 218 11.92 42.03 31.68
C GLU A 218 10.40 41.85 31.77
N LYS A 219 9.67 42.87 32.16
CA LYS A 219 8.20 42.84 32.20
C LYS A 219 7.61 42.68 30.80
N ALA A 220 8.13 43.40 29.80
CA ALA A 220 7.71 43.28 28.43
C ALA A 220 8.06 41.90 27.83
N ARG A 221 9.23 41.35 28.17
CA ARG A 221 9.65 40.00 27.76
C ARG A 221 8.72 38.91 28.28
N ARG A 222 8.30 39.01 29.58
CA ARG A 222 7.36 38.04 30.15
C ARG A 222 5.99 38.14 29.47
N ALA A 223 5.42 39.32 29.31
CA ALA A 223 4.14 39.52 28.65
C ALA A 223 4.19 39.04 27.19
N TYR A 224 5.27 39.31 26.45
CA TYR A 224 5.45 38.85 25.09
C TYR A 224 5.56 37.30 25.00
N ARG A 225 6.25 36.68 25.96
CA ARG A 225 6.37 35.24 26.05
C ARG A 225 5.05 34.53 26.33
N GLU A 226 4.23 35.13 27.24
CA GLU A 226 2.87 34.66 27.52
C GLU A 226 1.97 34.75 26.26
N GLN A 227 2.06 35.85 25.54
CA GLN A 227 1.30 36.08 24.32
C GLN A 227 1.65 35.10 23.19
N HIS A 228 2.92 34.64 23.11
CA HIS A 228 3.45 33.74 22.08
C HIS A 228 3.88 32.40 22.68
N GLU A 229 3.21 31.93 23.73
CA GLU A 229 3.61 30.74 24.48
C GLU A 229 3.73 29.50 23.56
N SER A 230 2.78 29.28 22.64
CA SER A 230 2.79 28.16 21.71
C SER A 230 4.04 28.14 20.80
N ASP A 231 4.45 29.32 20.32
CA ASP A 231 5.64 29.45 19.47
C ASP A 231 6.92 29.11 20.24
N PHE A 232 6.99 29.53 21.52
CA PHE A 232 8.15 29.22 22.36
C PHE A 232 8.19 27.75 22.75
N ILE A 233 7.05 27.09 23.00
CA ILE A 233 7.01 25.64 23.24
C ILE A 233 7.53 24.89 22.02
N ILE A 234 7.12 25.26 20.81
CA ILE A 234 7.59 24.67 19.56
C ILE A 234 9.10 24.90 19.38
N ALA A 235 9.56 26.13 19.60
CA ALA A 235 10.97 26.49 19.47
C ALA A 235 11.87 25.75 20.48
N ASP A 236 11.46 25.68 21.75
CA ASP A 236 12.17 25.01 22.82
C ASP A 236 12.21 23.48 22.61
N THR A 237 11.12 22.89 22.12
CA THR A 237 11.06 21.49 21.76
C THR A 237 12.02 21.16 20.60
N ALA A 238 12.03 21.97 19.56
CA ALA A 238 12.94 21.80 18.44
C ALA A 238 14.41 22.01 18.87
N ALA A 239 14.69 23.02 19.69
CA ALA A 239 16.03 23.26 20.20
C ALA A 239 16.55 22.12 21.10
N ARG A 240 15.67 21.49 21.88
CA ARG A 240 15.96 20.30 22.68
C ARG A 240 16.33 19.14 21.75
N TYR A 241 15.48 18.87 20.76
CA TYR A 241 15.74 17.82 19.76
C TYR A 241 17.11 17.99 19.09
N PHE A 242 17.46 19.21 18.66
CA PHE A 242 18.78 19.45 18.03
C PHE A 242 19.94 19.16 18.97
N ARG A 243 19.83 19.52 20.25
CA ARG A 243 20.87 19.23 21.27
C ARG A 243 21.01 17.73 21.53
N GLU A 244 19.89 17.04 21.69
CA GLU A 244 19.89 15.58 21.94
C GLU A 244 20.49 14.79 20.78
N HIS A 245 20.31 15.28 19.54
CA HIS A 245 20.88 14.64 18.34
C HIS A 245 22.22 15.24 17.88
N GLY A 246 22.85 16.11 18.68
CA GLY A 246 24.15 16.71 18.36
C GLY A 246 24.15 17.61 17.11
N ILE A 247 23.00 18.17 16.74
CA ILE A 247 22.86 18.99 15.54
C ILE A 247 23.27 20.43 15.87
N THR A 248 24.52 20.75 15.54
CA THR A 248 25.10 22.09 15.76
C THR A 248 24.82 23.06 14.61
N LYS A 249 24.71 22.53 13.38
CA LYS A 249 24.40 23.31 12.18
C LYS A 249 23.12 22.80 11.54
N LEU A 250 22.12 23.67 11.45
CA LEU A 250 20.84 23.33 10.85
C LEU A 250 20.98 23.15 9.34
N PRO A 251 20.49 22.04 8.77
CA PRO A 251 20.50 21.84 7.34
C PRO A 251 19.52 22.77 6.63
N ALA A 252 19.74 23.04 5.35
CA ALA A 252 18.77 23.75 4.55
C ALA A 252 17.51 22.89 4.35
N SER A 253 16.32 23.44 4.63
CA SER A 253 15.05 22.71 4.52
C SER A 253 14.83 22.09 3.15
N LYS A 254 15.21 22.79 2.06
CA LYS A 254 15.10 22.26 0.69
C LYS A 254 16.04 21.09 0.42
N ALA A 255 17.26 21.10 1.01
CA ALA A 255 18.22 20.01 0.86
C ALA A 255 17.72 18.75 1.58
N LEU A 256 17.22 18.91 2.82
CA LEU A 256 16.64 17.82 3.59
C LEU A 256 15.40 17.21 2.91
N GLN A 257 14.55 18.05 2.32
CA GLN A 257 13.41 17.58 1.53
C GLN A 257 13.84 16.72 0.35
N ARG A 258 14.84 17.15 -0.44
CA ARG A 258 15.37 16.36 -1.56
C ARG A 258 15.97 15.03 -1.10
N GLU A 259 16.68 15.03 0.02
CA GLU A 259 17.24 13.80 0.59
C GLU A 259 16.14 12.79 0.99
N ILE A 260 15.06 13.26 1.62
CA ILE A 260 13.89 12.43 1.94
C ILE A 260 13.23 11.86 0.68
N GLU A 261 13.11 12.67 -0.37
CA GLU A 261 12.56 12.25 -1.65
C GLU A 261 13.43 11.17 -2.31
N GLN A 262 14.75 11.37 -2.33
CA GLN A 262 15.69 10.38 -2.87
C GLN A 262 15.63 9.05 -2.10
N LEU A 263 15.64 9.09 -0.76
CA LEU A 263 15.49 7.89 0.07
C LEU A 263 14.14 7.20 -0.15
N THR A 264 13.08 7.96 -0.40
CA THR A 264 11.76 7.41 -0.71
C THR A 264 11.75 6.69 -2.07
N VAL A 265 12.43 7.23 -3.08
CA VAL A 265 12.63 6.57 -4.38
C VAL A 265 13.39 5.26 -4.20
N GLN A 266 14.52 5.29 -3.49
CA GLN A 266 15.33 4.09 -3.20
C GLN A 266 14.51 3.03 -2.46
N LYS A 267 13.72 3.42 -1.45
CA LYS A 267 12.82 2.51 -0.73
C LYS A 267 11.81 1.84 -1.67
N ASN A 268 11.21 2.62 -2.58
CA ASN A 268 10.21 2.08 -3.51
C ASN A 268 10.83 1.10 -4.52
N ALA A 269 12.02 1.41 -5.03
CA ALA A 269 12.79 0.50 -5.90
C ALA A 269 13.16 -0.78 -5.15
N GLY A 270 13.73 -0.67 -3.94
CA GLY A 270 14.08 -1.82 -3.11
C GLY A 270 12.89 -2.69 -2.72
N TYR A 271 11.68 -2.11 -2.63
CA TYR A 271 10.47 -2.88 -2.38
C TYR A 271 10.08 -3.80 -3.55
N ASN A 272 10.31 -3.38 -4.79
CA ASN A 272 10.09 -4.23 -5.96
C ASN A 272 11.08 -5.40 -5.99
N ASP A 273 12.37 -5.14 -5.77
CA ASP A 273 13.40 -6.19 -5.64
C ASP A 273 13.06 -7.19 -4.53
N TYR A 274 12.66 -6.71 -3.34
CA TYR A 274 12.19 -7.59 -2.27
C TYR A 274 11.00 -8.47 -2.67
N ARG A 275 10.05 -7.92 -3.43
CA ARG A 275 8.90 -8.70 -3.91
C ARG A 275 9.31 -9.84 -4.82
N GLU A 276 10.20 -9.56 -5.76
CA GLU A 276 10.70 -10.55 -6.72
C GLU A 276 11.47 -11.66 -5.99
N LYS A 277 12.39 -11.30 -5.11
CA LYS A 277 13.13 -12.27 -4.28
C LYS A 277 12.22 -13.15 -3.44
N ARG A 278 11.22 -12.53 -2.79
CA ARG A 278 10.23 -13.24 -1.99
C ARG A 278 9.37 -14.18 -2.82
N GLN A 279 8.95 -13.74 -4.00
CA GLN A 279 8.17 -14.57 -4.91
C GLN A 279 8.98 -15.79 -5.35
N ARG A 280 10.23 -15.59 -5.74
CA ARG A 280 11.15 -16.67 -6.09
C ARG A 280 11.36 -17.66 -4.95
N ALA A 281 11.59 -17.19 -3.74
CA ALA A 281 11.72 -18.06 -2.56
C ALA A 281 10.45 -18.88 -2.30
N GLN A 282 9.28 -18.29 -2.44
CA GLN A 282 8.00 -19.00 -2.30
C GLN A 282 7.74 -20.03 -3.39
N GLU A 283 8.15 -19.72 -4.61
CA GLU A 283 8.05 -20.63 -5.75
C GLU A 283 8.92 -21.86 -5.55
N LEU A 284 10.20 -21.68 -5.20
CA LEU A 284 11.12 -22.79 -4.91
C LEU A 284 10.62 -23.65 -3.74
N GLN A 285 10.11 -23.05 -2.68
CA GLN A 285 9.49 -23.78 -1.55
C GLN A 285 8.26 -24.58 -1.99
N THR A 286 7.49 -24.06 -2.93
CA THR A 286 6.32 -24.76 -3.49
C THR A 286 6.76 -25.94 -4.34
N VAL A 287 7.77 -25.75 -5.19
CA VAL A 287 8.42 -26.82 -5.97
C VAL A 287 8.90 -27.94 -5.04
N ARG A 288 9.63 -27.60 -3.97
CA ARG A 288 10.14 -28.58 -3.01
C ARG A 288 9.03 -29.44 -2.37
N ARG A 289 7.96 -28.78 -1.91
CA ARG A 289 6.81 -29.46 -1.32
C ARG A 289 6.09 -30.38 -2.32
N ASN A 290 5.93 -29.92 -3.55
CA ASN A 290 5.32 -30.71 -4.60
C ASN A 290 6.17 -31.93 -4.93
N ILE A 291 7.50 -31.78 -5.01
CA ILE A 291 8.44 -32.91 -5.21
C ILE A 291 8.32 -33.93 -4.07
N ASP A 292 8.31 -33.48 -2.82
CA ASP A 292 8.11 -34.36 -1.66
C ASP A 292 6.80 -35.13 -1.74
N GLN A 293 5.74 -34.48 -2.20
CA GLN A 293 4.44 -35.12 -2.38
C GLN A 293 4.43 -36.12 -3.53
N ILE A 294 5.10 -35.82 -4.65
CA ILE A 294 5.27 -36.71 -5.78
C ILE A 294 6.04 -37.99 -5.37
N LEU A 295 7.13 -37.80 -4.62
CA LEU A 295 7.97 -38.92 -4.16
C LEU A 295 7.25 -39.80 -3.13
N ARG A 296 6.43 -39.24 -2.26
CA ARG A 296 5.59 -40.01 -1.30
C ARG A 296 4.44 -40.75 -2.01
N GLY A 297 3.90 -40.18 -3.10
CA GLY A 297 2.80 -40.77 -3.88
C GLY A 297 3.28 -41.78 -4.94
N ALA A 298 4.57 -41.84 -5.25
CA ALA A 298 5.13 -42.85 -6.10
C ALA A 298 5.06 -44.20 -5.36
N PRO A 299 4.35 -45.23 -5.90
CA PRO A 299 4.35 -46.55 -5.27
C PRO A 299 5.79 -47.03 -5.26
N SER A 300 6.31 -47.34 -4.08
CA SER A 300 7.65 -47.88 -3.93
C SER A 300 7.68 -49.18 -4.75
N GLN A 301 8.46 -49.21 -5.84
CA GLN A 301 8.62 -50.39 -6.67
C GLN A 301 9.13 -51.63 -5.89
N GLN A 302 9.62 -51.41 -4.67
CA GLN A 302 10.00 -52.49 -3.78
C GLN A 302 8.81 -53.33 -3.24
N LYS A 303 7.64 -52.71 -2.99
CA LYS A 303 6.46 -53.49 -2.51
C LYS A 303 5.83 -54.36 -3.60
N LYS A 304 6.00 -54.04 -4.87
CA LYS A 304 5.51 -54.92 -5.96
C LYS A 304 6.36 -56.19 -6.14
N ARG A 305 7.67 -56.15 -5.88
CA ARG A 305 8.55 -57.30 -5.99
C ARG A 305 8.41 -58.29 -4.83
N GLU A 306 7.89 -57.86 -3.68
CA GLU A 306 7.62 -58.74 -2.54
C GLU A 306 6.25 -59.42 -2.61
N GLN A 307 5.31 -58.94 -3.39
CA GLN A 307 4.00 -59.55 -3.62
C GLN A 307 3.97 -60.53 -4.83
N GLU A 308 5.00 -60.56 -5.65
CA GLU A 308 5.17 -61.46 -6.79
C GLU A 308 6.16 -62.59 -6.51
N ARG A 309 6.61 -62.76 -5.26
CA ARG A 309 7.36 -63.91 -4.74
C ARG A 309 6.51 -64.72 -3.74
#